data_3d685eb18247aaf043188cfa821eaabc
#
_entry.id   3d685eb18247aaf043188cfa821eaabc
#
_cell.length_a   1.000
_cell.length_b   1.000
_cell.length_c   1.000
_cell.angle_alpha   90.00
_cell.angle_beta   90.00
_cell.angle_gamma   90.00
#
_symmetry.space_group_name_H-M   'P 1'
#
loop_
_entity.id
_entity.type
_entity.pdbx_description
1 polymer ?
#
loop_
_entity_poly.entity_id
_entity_poly.type
_entity_poly.pdbx_seq_one_letter_code
_entity_poly.pdbx_strand_id
1 'polypeptide(L)'
;MFSGIIEEIGTVEKIQRVGNGTRLWVMSSLKVAASGTAGVGTTDRERIGLGDSVAVFGVCLTVEEVYPPHQFVVVCGQETLHSTMLRSLRQGSRVHLERALRVGDRLDGHMVQGHADAVGTILSIVESAESWIVWVRFPKQLGRYIAVKGSITIAGVSLTVNEIDGSAFRCNIIPYTIKETVFHTLESGAEVNLEVDVIARYLERMLSVSSHQTAEAESSPIEHHLRSWGYGSNRSI
;
A
#
# COMPACT_ATOMS: atom_id res chain seq x y z
N MET A 1 -4.21 7.33 -6.93
CA MET A 1 -4.34 7.52 -5.48
C MET A 1 -5.67 6.94 -5.04
N PHE A 2 -5.73 6.36 -3.86
CA PHE A 2 -6.87 5.63 -3.30
C PHE A 2 -7.12 6.11 -1.87
N SER A 3 -8.20 5.67 -1.26
CA SER A 3 -8.55 5.98 0.13
C SER A 3 -8.27 4.83 1.10
N GLY A 4 -8.13 3.62 0.58
CA GLY A 4 -8.09 2.38 1.36
C GLY A 4 -9.47 1.92 1.84
N ILE A 5 -10.53 2.41 1.21
CA ILE A 5 -11.89 1.95 1.41
C ILE A 5 -12.25 1.02 0.25
N ILE A 6 -12.38 -0.25 0.56
CA ILE A 6 -12.65 -1.28 -0.45
C ILE A 6 -14.06 -1.11 -1.02
N GLU A 7 -14.15 -1.05 -2.35
CA GLU A 7 -15.43 -0.95 -3.04
C GLU A 7 -16.04 -2.32 -3.32
N GLU A 8 -15.17 -3.35 -3.51
CA GLU A 8 -15.63 -4.67 -3.89
C GLU A 8 -14.57 -5.75 -3.62
N ILE A 9 -15.03 -6.98 -3.55
CA ILE A 9 -14.19 -8.17 -3.63
C ILE A 9 -14.34 -8.80 -5.01
N GLY A 10 -13.37 -8.56 -5.89
CA GLY A 10 -13.29 -9.20 -7.20
C GLY A 10 -12.69 -10.60 -7.15
N THR A 11 -12.70 -11.28 -8.28
CA THR A 11 -12.13 -12.62 -8.45
C THR A 11 -11.16 -12.67 -9.61
N VAL A 12 -9.98 -13.22 -9.39
CA VAL A 12 -9.00 -13.49 -10.45
C VAL A 12 -9.50 -14.69 -11.26
N GLU A 13 -9.96 -14.44 -12.48
CA GLU A 13 -10.54 -15.49 -13.32
C GLU A 13 -9.48 -16.23 -14.16
N LYS A 14 -8.44 -15.52 -14.57
CA LYS A 14 -7.35 -16.10 -15.37
C LYS A 14 -6.04 -15.40 -15.02
N ILE A 15 -4.97 -16.19 -15.05
CA ILE A 15 -3.59 -15.71 -14.89
C ILE A 15 -2.76 -16.22 -16.07
N GLN A 16 -2.00 -15.34 -16.71
CA GLN A 16 -1.11 -15.69 -17.79
C GLN A 16 0.24 -15.01 -17.61
N ARG A 17 1.31 -15.77 -17.62
CA ARG A 17 2.68 -15.22 -17.66
C ARG A 17 2.96 -14.58 -19.01
N VAL A 18 3.53 -13.36 -18.99
CA VAL A 18 3.94 -12.62 -20.20
C VAL A 18 5.33 -12.06 -19.94
N GLY A 19 6.34 -12.65 -20.57
CA GLY A 19 7.74 -12.34 -20.26
C GLY A 19 8.06 -12.59 -18.79
N ASN A 20 8.59 -11.57 -18.09
CA ASN A 20 8.88 -11.61 -16.66
C ASN A 20 7.70 -11.12 -15.79
N GLY A 21 6.60 -10.72 -16.41
CA GLY A 21 5.40 -10.25 -15.73
C GLY A 21 4.26 -11.25 -15.78
N THR A 22 3.11 -10.81 -15.29
CA THR A 22 1.89 -11.61 -15.25
C THR A 22 0.69 -10.73 -15.60
N ARG A 23 -0.15 -11.22 -16.50
CA ARG A 23 -1.43 -10.63 -16.85
C ARG A 23 -2.52 -11.31 -16.04
N LEU A 24 -3.37 -10.50 -15.41
CA LEU A 24 -4.49 -10.93 -14.56
C LEU A 24 -5.80 -10.47 -15.19
N TRP A 25 -6.72 -11.41 -15.42
CA TRP A 25 -8.12 -11.14 -15.74
C TRP A 25 -8.90 -11.13 -14.44
N VAL A 26 -9.54 -9.99 -14.15
CA VAL A 26 -10.26 -9.79 -12.89
C VAL A 26 -11.73 -9.59 -13.20
N MET A 27 -12.57 -10.44 -12.62
CA MET A 27 -14.02 -10.27 -12.59
C MET A 27 -14.41 -9.34 -11.46
N SER A 28 -15.35 -8.43 -11.78
CA SER A 28 -15.81 -7.36 -10.89
C SER A 28 -17.30 -7.13 -11.12
N SER A 29 -18.06 -6.83 -10.06
CA SER A 29 -19.42 -6.31 -10.18
C SER A 29 -19.42 -4.81 -10.48
N LEU A 30 -18.30 -4.10 -10.23
CA LEU A 30 -18.12 -2.73 -10.71
C LEU A 30 -18.27 -2.72 -12.24
N LYS A 31 -19.05 -1.79 -12.73
CA LYS A 31 -19.26 -1.69 -14.18
C LYS A 31 -17.94 -1.42 -14.90
N VAL A 32 -17.74 -2.11 -16.01
CA VAL A 32 -16.60 -1.91 -16.91
C VAL A 32 -17.08 -1.16 -18.16
N ALA A 33 -16.28 -0.19 -18.62
CA ALA A 33 -16.63 0.63 -19.78
C ALA A 33 -16.62 -0.21 -21.07
N ALA A 34 -17.42 0.21 -22.07
CA ALA A 34 -17.36 -0.41 -23.40
C ALA A 34 -15.97 -0.20 -24.04
N SER A 35 -15.47 -1.20 -24.79
CA SER A 35 -14.22 -1.11 -25.53
C SER A 35 -14.22 0.13 -26.43
N GLY A 36 -13.13 0.91 -26.36
CA GLY A 36 -12.97 2.14 -27.17
C GLY A 36 -13.34 3.44 -26.46
N THR A 37 -13.97 3.40 -25.30
CA THR A 37 -14.09 4.58 -24.44
C THR A 37 -12.91 4.62 -23.49
N ALA A 38 -11.88 5.41 -23.84
CA ALA A 38 -10.77 5.67 -22.94
C ALA A 38 -11.30 6.32 -21.65
N GLY A 39 -10.83 5.84 -20.48
CA GLY A 39 -11.25 6.35 -19.15
C GLY A 39 -10.95 7.83 -18.92
N VAL A 40 -10.09 8.43 -19.73
CA VAL A 40 -9.75 9.85 -19.65
C VAL A 40 -10.89 10.67 -20.25
N GLY A 41 -11.72 11.25 -19.37
CA GLY A 41 -12.75 12.22 -19.77
C GLY A 41 -14.17 11.67 -19.95
N THR A 42 -14.45 10.40 -19.65
CA THR A 42 -15.83 9.91 -19.62
C THR A 42 -16.54 10.46 -18.39
N THR A 43 -17.75 11.01 -18.59
CA THR A 43 -18.65 11.49 -17.52
C THR A 43 -19.22 10.33 -16.66
N ASP A 44 -18.98 9.08 -17.06
CA ASP A 44 -19.46 7.90 -16.36
C ASP A 44 -18.52 7.55 -15.19
N ARG A 45 -18.80 8.15 -14.05
CA ARG A 45 -18.03 8.01 -12.80
C ARG A 45 -18.06 6.60 -12.20
N GLU A 46 -18.92 5.72 -12.72
CA GLU A 46 -19.20 4.41 -12.13
C GLU A 46 -18.45 3.26 -12.82
N ARG A 47 -17.66 3.52 -13.88
CA ARG A 47 -17.07 2.46 -14.70
C ARG A 47 -15.55 2.43 -14.62
N ILE A 48 -15.00 1.21 -14.67
CA ILE A 48 -13.57 0.96 -14.90
C ILE A 48 -13.32 1.02 -16.41
N GLY A 49 -12.40 1.86 -16.84
CA GLY A 49 -12.04 2.06 -18.24
C GLY A 49 -10.58 1.71 -18.55
N LEU A 50 -10.27 1.66 -19.83
CA LEU A 50 -8.90 1.48 -20.33
C LEU A 50 -8.01 2.64 -19.82
N GLY A 51 -6.84 2.33 -19.28
CA GLY A 51 -5.90 3.31 -18.73
C GLY A 51 -6.20 3.75 -17.30
N ASP A 52 -7.32 3.34 -16.70
CA ASP A 52 -7.63 3.65 -15.30
C ASP A 52 -6.66 2.93 -14.36
N SER A 53 -6.40 3.54 -13.22
CA SER A 53 -5.74 2.89 -12.09
C SER A 53 -6.76 2.22 -11.19
N VAL A 54 -6.54 0.95 -10.89
CA VAL A 54 -7.33 0.16 -9.93
C VAL A 54 -6.37 -0.44 -8.91
N ALA A 55 -6.67 -0.30 -7.64
CA ALA A 55 -5.97 -1.03 -6.58
C ALA A 55 -6.51 -2.47 -6.54
N VAL A 56 -5.63 -3.43 -6.82
CA VAL A 56 -5.92 -4.86 -6.73
C VAL A 56 -5.16 -5.40 -5.53
N PHE A 57 -5.89 -5.79 -4.50
CA PHE A 57 -5.32 -6.22 -3.21
C PHE A 57 -4.31 -5.21 -2.63
N GLY A 58 -4.61 -3.91 -2.78
CA GLY A 58 -3.78 -2.77 -2.35
C GLY A 58 -2.62 -2.44 -3.27
N VAL A 59 -2.54 -3.03 -4.45
CA VAL A 59 -1.51 -2.71 -5.44
C VAL A 59 -2.11 -1.95 -6.62
N CYS A 60 -1.62 -0.74 -6.89
CA CYS A 60 -2.04 0.09 -8.00
C CYS A 60 -1.60 -0.55 -9.33
N LEU A 61 -2.57 -0.90 -10.15
CA LEU A 61 -2.35 -1.47 -11.47
C LEU A 61 -3.15 -0.70 -12.52
N THR A 62 -2.59 -0.61 -13.73
CA THR A 62 -3.25 0.03 -14.86
C THR A 62 -4.08 -0.97 -15.64
N VAL A 63 -5.30 -0.60 -15.98
CA VAL A 63 -6.20 -1.41 -16.82
C VAL A 63 -5.72 -1.34 -18.26
N GLU A 64 -5.33 -2.50 -18.81
CA GLU A 64 -4.84 -2.61 -20.19
C GLU A 64 -5.91 -3.08 -21.17
N GLU A 65 -6.88 -3.85 -20.71
CA GLU A 65 -8.00 -4.33 -21.53
C GLU A 65 -9.30 -4.34 -20.71
N VAL A 66 -10.41 -4.17 -21.39
CA VAL A 66 -11.73 -4.24 -20.78
C VAL A 66 -12.63 -5.19 -21.56
N TYR A 67 -13.36 -6.01 -20.84
CA TYR A 67 -14.35 -6.96 -21.37
C TYR A 67 -15.68 -6.74 -20.65
N PRO A 68 -16.51 -5.82 -21.18
CA PRO A 68 -17.79 -5.49 -20.55
C PRO A 68 -18.72 -6.71 -20.45
N PRO A 69 -19.58 -6.76 -19.46
CA PRO A 69 -19.83 -5.68 -18.48
C PRO A 69 -18.98 -5.77 -17.20
N HIS A 70 -18.23 -6.84 -16.97
CA HIS A 70 -17.75 -7.20 -15.64
C HIS A 70 -16.28 -7.65 -15.57
N GLN A 71 -15.50 -7.55 -16.64
CA GLN A 71 -14.13 -8.03 -16.61
C GLN A 71 -13.14 -6.98 -17.12
N PHE A 72 -12.01 -6.87 -16.47
CA PHE A 72 -10.88 -6.07 -16.92
C PHE A 72 -9.57 -6.84 -16.77
N VAL A 73 -8.54 -6.37 -17.45
CA VAL A 73 -7.20 -6.97 -17.43
C VAL A 73 -6.19 -5.97 -16.96
N VAL A 74 -5.34 -6.40 -16.03
CA VAL A 74 -4.18 -5.64 -15.55
C VAL A 74 -2.90 -6.44 -15.73
N VAL A 75 -1.77 -5.74 -15.80
CA VAL A 75 -0.45 -6.37 -15.90
C VAL A 75 0.38 -6.04 -14.67
N CYS A 76 0.93 -7.08 -14.07
CA CYS A 76 1.90 -6.97 -12.99
C CYS A 76 3.30 -7.14 -13.56
N GLY A 77 4.13 -6.12 -13.49
CA GLY A 77 5.54 -6.20 -13.85
C GLY A 77 6.35 -7.08 -12.89
N GLN A 78 7.57 -7.42 -13.27
CA GLN A 78 8.45 -8.26 -12.45
C GLN A 78 8.68 -7.68 -11.05
N GLU A 79 8.92 -6.37 -10.94
CA GLU A 79 9.13 -5.68 -9.66
C GLU A 79 7.91 -5.80 -8.75
N THR A 80 6.71 -5.56 -9.31
CA THR A 80 5.45 -5.69 -8.58
C THR A 80 5.24 -7.11 -8.06
N LEU A 81 5.52 -8.11 -8.88
CA LEU A 81 5.42 -9.52 -8.46
C LEU A 81 6.44 -9.87 -7.37
N HIS A 82 7.66 -9.30 -7.45
CA HIS A 82 8.70 -9.56 -6.46
C HIS A 82 8.38 -8.95 -5.09
N SER A 83 7.86 -7.72 -5.08
CA SER A 83 7.63 -6.94 -3.87
C SER A 83 6.26 -7.16 -3.22
N THR A 84 5.33 -7.86 -3.89
CA THR A 84 3.96 -8.02 -3.42
C THR A 84 3.51 -9.48 -3.37
N MET A 85 2.42 -9.72 -2.62
CA MET A 85 1.79 -11.04 -2.58
C MET A 85 1.04 -11.40 -3.88
N LEU A 86 0.97 -10.51 -4.87
CA LEU A 86 0.33 -10.80 -6.16
C LEU A 86 1.00 -11.99 -6.89
N ARG A 87 2.26 -12.29 -6.59
CA ARG A 87 2.97 -13.49 -7.07
C ARG A 87 2.29 -14.80 -6.68
N SER A 88 1.56 -14.79 -5.56
CA SER A 88 0.90 -15.97 -4.98
C SER A 88 -0.54 -16.15 -5.45
N LEU A 89 -1.09 -15.17 -6.21
CA LEU A 89 -2.44 -15.26 -6.73
C LEU A 89 -2.60 -16.45 -7.69
N ARG A 90 -3.79 -17.03 -7.65
CA ARG A 90 -4.21 -18.15 -8.50
C ARG A 90 -5.58 -17.86 -9.11
N GLN A 91 -5.96 -18.61 -10.13
CA GLN A 91 -7.33 -18.60 -10.60
C GLN A 91 -8.29 -18.94 -9.44
N GLY A 92 -9.34 -18.12 -9.29
CA GLY A 92 -10.29 -18.19 -8.18
C GLY A 92 -9.88 -17.36 -6.95
N SER A 93 -8.67 -16.77 -6.91
CA SER A 93 -8.29 -15.89 -5.80
C SER A 93 -9.22 -14.69 -5.72
N ARG A 94 -9.70 -14.41 -4.50
CA ARG A 94 -10.49 -13.22 -4.19
C ARG A 94 -9.57 -12.07 -3.85
N VAL A 95 -9.82 -10.90 -4.40
CA VAL A 95 -8.97 -9.70 -4.23
C VAL A 95 -9.83 -8.48 -3.93
N HIS A 96 -9.35 -7.62 -3.06
CA HIS A 96 -9.96 -6.31 -2.84
C HIS A 96 -9.77 -5.44 -4.08
N LEU A 97 -10.81 -4.70 -4.45
CA LEU A 97 -10.79 -3.73 -5.53
C LEU A 97 -11.19 -2.36 -5.02
N GLU A 98 -10.45 -1.35 -5.44
CA GLU A 98 -10.74 0.06 -5.22
C GLU A 98 -10.33 0.84 -6.47
N ARG A 99 -11.20 1.69 -6.99
CA ARG A 99 -10.90 2.60 -8.10
C ARG A 99 -10.13 3.81 -7.59
N ALA A 100 -9.32 4.39 -8.45
CA ALA A 100 -8.62 5.62 -8.11
C ALA A 100 -9.60 6.75 -7.79
N LEU A 101 -9.29 7.50 -6.72
CA LEU A 101 -10.03 8.70 -6.33
C LEU A 101 -9.98 9.75 -7.43
N ARG A 102 -11.08 10.44 -7.63
CA ARG A 102 -11.21 11.61 -8.51
C ARG A 102 -11.19 12.89 -7.68
N VAL A 103 -10.90 13.99 -8.33
CA VAL A 103 -11.01 15.32 -7.69
C VAL A 103 -12.46 15.55 -7.24
N GLY A 104 -12.63 15.81 -5.94
CA GLY A 104 -13.93 16.02 -5.31
C GLY A 104 -14.52 14.78 -4.62
N ASP A 105 -13.90 13.61 -4.76
CA ASP A 105 -14.30 12.43 -3.99
C ASP A 105 -13.89 12.58 -2.51
N ARG A 106 -14.59 11.84 -1.65
CA ARG A 106 -14.31 11.83 -0.21
C ARG A 106 -13.09 10.96 0.08
N LEU A 107 -12.24 11.43 0.99
CA LEU A 107 -11.13 10.67 1.55
C LEU A 107 -11.55 10.10 2.92
N ASP A 108 -12.30 9.00 2.90
CA ASP A 108 -12.86 8.41 4.13
C ASP A 108 -11.84 7.54 4.90
N GLY A 109 -10.70 7.20 4.30
CA GLY A 109 -9.56 6.50 4.93
C GLY A 109 -8.35 7.42 5.11
N HIS A 110 -7.27 7.13 4.39
CA HIS A 110 -6.08 7.99 4.33
C HIS A 110 -5.52 8.03 2.90
N MET A 111 -4.45 8.79 2.67
CA MET A 111 -3.81 8.86 1.34
C MET A 111 -3.07 7.55 1.03
N VAL A 112 -3.67 6.70 0.23
CA VAL A 112 -3.13 5.41 -0.21
C VAL A 112 -2.68 5.53 -1.67
N GLN A 113 -1.45 5.12 -1.95
CA GLN A 113 -0.89 5.18 -3.30
C GLN A 113 -1.12 3.88 -4.09
N GLY A 114 -1.32 2.77 -3.39
CA GLY A 114 -1.30 1.42 -3.96
C GLY A 114 0.12 0.94 -4.23
N HIS A 115 1.10 1.50 -3.54
CA HIS A 115 2.51 1.15 -3.66
C HIS A 115 2.93 0.32 -2.45
N ALA A 116 2.55 -0.97 -2.46
CA ALA A 116 2.87 -1.88 -1.37
C ALA A 116 4.37 -1.86 -1.04
N ASP A 117 4.67 -1.65 0.23
CA ASP A 117 6.04 -1.53 0.74
C ASP A 117 6.69 -2.87 1.05
N ALA A 118 5.86 -3.82 1.46
CA ALA A 118 6.28 -5.16 1.80
C ALA A 118 5.11 -6.13 1.88
N VAL A 119 5.45 -7.40 1.99
CA VAL A 119 4.51 -8.45 2.37
C VAL A 119 4.62 -8.67 3.88
N GLY A 120 3.48 -8.55 4.57
CA GLY A 120 3.30 -8.94 5.97
C GLY A 120 2.70 -10.32 6.10
N THR A 121 2.67 -10.83 7.33
CA THR A 121 2.06 -12.12 7.64
C THR A 121 1.03 -11.96 8.74
N ILE A 122 -0.18 -12.43 8.53
CA ILE A 122 -1.20 -12.51 9.57
C ILE A 122 -0.73 -13.47 10.66
N LEU A 123 -0.63 -13.00 11.90
CA LEU A 123 -0.28 -13.84 13.05
C LEU A 123 -1.52 -14.44 13.70
N SER A 124 -2.58 -13.63 13.81
CA SER A 124 -3.87 -14.08 14.34
C SER A 124 -4.99 -13.16 13.88
N ILE A 125 -6.19 -13.73 13.74
CA ILE A 125 -7.45 -13.01 13.58
C ILE A 125 -8.41 -13.62 14.59
N VAL A 126 -8.83 -12.81 15.56
CA VAL A 126 -9.69 -13.28 16.66
C VAL A 126 -10.90 -12.38 16.79
N GLU A 127 -12.08 -12.96 16.78
CA GLU A 127 -13.32 -12.25 17.08
C GLU A 127 -13.35 -11.84 18.55
N SER A 128 -13.73 -10.59 18.80
CA SER A 128 -13.86 -10.01 20.15
C SER A 128 -15.09 -9.14 20.16
N ALA A 129 -16.07 -9.46 20.96
CA ALA A 129 -17.37 -8.82 21.23
C ALA A 129 -17.91 -7.85 20.14
N GLU A 130 -17.19 -6.79 19.83
CA GLU A 130 -17.61 -5.71 18.91
C GLU A 130 -16.64 -5.48 17.75
N SER A 131 -15.57 -6.27 17.63
CA SER A 131 -14.53 -6.09 16.62
C SER A 131 -13.74 -7.38 16.39
N TRP A 132 -12.89 -7.36 15.38
CA TRP A 132 -11.93 -8.42 15.12
C TRP A 132 -10.52 -7.87 15.40
N ILE A 133 -9.79 -8.58 16.25
CA ILE A 133 -8.40 -8.27 16.59
C ILE A 133 -7.49 -8.98 15.60
N VAL A 134 -6.73 -8.21 14.84
CA VAL A 134 -5.81 -8.74 13.82
C VAL A 134 -4.39 -8.34 14.19
N TRP A 135 -3.52 -9.32 14.40
CA TRP A 135 -2.09 -9.13 14.54
C TRP A 135 -1.38 -9.45 13.25
N VAL A 136 -0.48 -8.56 12.83
CA VAL A 136 0.27 -8.67 11.58
C VAL A 136 1.76 -8.49 11.86
N ARG A 137 2.57 -9.45 11.44
CA ARG A 137 4.03 -9.31 11.41
C ARG A 137 4.45 -8.53 10.19
N PHE A 138 5.39 -7.63 10.36
CA PHE A 138 5.98 -6.82 9.30
C PHE A 138 7.50 -6.95 9.26
N PRO A 139 8.15 -6.74 8.09
CA PRO A 139 9.60 -6.68 7.97
C PRO A 139 10.17 -5.52 8.79
N LYS A 140 11.24 -5.76 9.55
CA LYS A 140 11.82 -4.82 10.53
C LYS A 140 12.05 -3.41 9.99
N GLN A 141 12.41 -3.28 8.71
CA GLN A 141 12.65 -1.99 8.06
C GLN A 141 11.41 -1.08 7.99
N LEU A 142 10.20 -1.63 8.06
CA LEU A 142 8.97 -0.84 8.08
C LEU A 142 8.66 -0.23 9.45
N GLY A 143 9.26 -0.72 10.53
CA GLY A 143 8.92 -0.30 11.90
C GLY A 143 9.02 1.20 12.15
N ARG A 144 9.95 1.89 11.46
CA ARG A 144 10.13 3.35 11.56
C ARG A 144 8.97 4.17 10.99
N TYR A 145 8.14 3.57 10.14
CA TYR A 145 7.00 4.21 9.50
C TYR A 145 5.67 3.88 10.16
N ILE A 146 5.65 2.91 11.08
CA ILE A 146 4.43 2.45 11.74
C ILE A 146 4.35 3.08 13.13
N ALA A 147 3.26 3.76 13.41
CA ALA A 147 3.04 4.44 14.68
C ALA A 147 1.70 4.02 15.30
N VAL A 148 1.64 3.89 16.63
CA VAL A 148 0.38 3.67 17.34
C VAL A 148 -0.55 4.85 17.06
N LYS A 149 -1.80 4.57 16.71
CA LYS A 149 -2.83 5.51 16.22
C LYS A 149 -2.57 6.08 14.81
N GLY A 150 -1.49 5.69 14.15
CA GLY A 150 -1.26 5.99 12.74
C GLY A 150 -2.08 5.09 11.81
N SER A 151 -2.11 5.46 10.54
CA SER A 151 -2.75 4.69 9.48
C SER A 151 -1.78 3.72 8.82
N ILE A 152 -2.30 2.59 8.37
CA ILE A 152 -1.60 1.61 7.54
C ILE A 152 -2.61 0.92 6.64
N THR A 153 -2.21 0.46 5.46
CA THR A 153 -3.06 -0.48 4.71
C THR A 153 -2.62 -1.91 4.91
N ILE A 154 -3.59 -2.80 5.04
CA ILE A 154 -3.41 -4.25 4.94
C ILE A 154 -4.24 -4.73 3.76
N ALA A 155 -3.58 -5.26 2.74
CA ALA A 155 -4.22 -5.69 1.49
C ALA A 155 -5.09 -4.59 0.83
N GLY A 156 -4.68 -3.32 0.97
CA GLY A 156 -5.40 -2.14 0.48
C GLY A 156 -6.44 -1.56 1.44
N VAL A 157 -6.76 -2.23 2.54
CA VAL A 157 -7.74 -1.73 3.53
C VAL A 157 -7.06 -0.75 4.48
N SER A 158 -7.56 0.48 4.55
CA SER A 158 -7.11 1.50 5.51
C SER A 158 -7.52 1.13 6.93
N LEU A 159 -6.54 1.01 7.81
CA LEU A 159 -6.74 0.59 9.21
C LEU A 159 -5.91 1.46 10.15
N THR A 160 -6.38 1.57 11.39
CA THR A 160 -5.65 2.24 12.46
C THR A 160 -4.81 1.23 13.24
N VAL A 161 -3.54 1.54 13.44
CA VAL A 161 -2.65 0.77 14.33
C VAL A 161 -3.03 1.02 15.78
N ASN A 162 -3.44 -0.02 16.50
CA ASN A 162 -3.80 0.09 17.92
C ASN A 162 -2.62 -0.16 18.86
N GLU A 163 -1.70 -1.05 18.46
CA GLU A 163 -0.58 -1.50 19.28
C GLU A 163 0.58 -1.97 18.41
N ILE A 164 1.80 -1.87 18.91
CA ILE A 164 3.01 -2.39 18.28
C ILE A 164 3.76 -3.21 19.31
N ASP A 165 4.12 -4.43 18.94
CA ASP A 165 4.96 -5.33 19.76
C ASP A 165 6.08 -5.92 18.88
N GLY A 166 7.31 -5.48 19.11
CA GLY A 166 8.48 -5.88 18.34
C GLY A 166 8.32 -5.60 16.83
N SER A 167 8.19 -6.64 16.04
CA SER A 167 7.96 -6.58 14.58
C SER A 167 6.53 -6.98 14.19
N ALA A 168 5.58 -6.79 15.09
CA ALA A 168 4.16 -6.98 14.83
C ALA A 168 3.36 -5.75 15.25
N PHE A 169 2.26 -5.51 14.57
CA PHE A 169 1.27 -4.52 14.98
C PHE A 169 -0.12 -5.14 15.05
N ARG A 170 -0.99 -4.50 15.81
CA ARG A 170 -2.37 -4.89 15.99
C ARG A 170 -3.31 -3.83 15.44
N CYS A 171 -4.32 -4.29 14.69
CA CYS A 171 -5.46 -3.47 14.30
C CYS A 171 -6.75 -4.10 14.84
N ASN A 172 -7.73 -3.26 15.15
CA ASN A 172 -9.09 -3.68 15.43
C ASN A 172 -9.94 -3.38 14.20
N ILE A 173 -10.58 -4.40 13.65
CA ILE A 173 -11.41 -4.29 12.46
C ILE A 173 -12.87 -4.38 12.88
N ILE A 174 -13.69 -3.42 12.45
CA ILE A 174 -15.12 -3.40 12.74
C ILE A 174 -15.86 -4.47 11.93
N PRO A 175 -17.01 -4.98 12.40
CA PRO A 175 -17.76 -6.05 11.72
C PRO A 175 -18.09 -5.74 10.26
N TYR A 176 -18.42 -4.49 9.95
CA TYR A 176 -18.68 -4.07 8.58
C TYR A 176 -17.47 -4.33 7.67
N THR A 177 -16.27 -3.90 8.07
CA THR A 177 -15.05 -4.08 7.29
C THR A 177 -14.68 -5.55 7.12
N ILE A 178 -14.84 -6.36 8.18
CA ILE A 178 -14.63 -7.83 8.08
C ILE A 178 -15.54 -8.43 7.01
N LYS A 179 -16.81 -8.05 7.00
CA LYS A 179 -17.82 -8.58 6.06
C LYS A 179 -17.54 -8.17 4.61
N GLU A 180 -17.14 -6.92 4.40
CA GLU A 180 -16.95 -6.33 3.06
C GLU A 180 -15.52 -6.55 2.52
N THR A 181 -14.69 -7.35 3.20
CA THR A 181 -13.31 -7.64 2.83
C THR A 181 -13.01 -9.14 2.91
N VAL A 182 -11.88 -9.56 2.35
CA VAL A 182 -11.44 -10.97 2.45
C VAL A 182 -10.90 -11.35 3.83
N PHE A 183 -10.84 -10.43 4.79
CA PHE A 183 -10.31 -10.73 6.13
C PHE A 183 -10.99 -11.90 6.82
N HIS A 184 -12.30 -12.10 6.59
CA HIS A 184 -13.05 -13.23 7.13
C HIS A 184 -12.58 -14.61 6.60
N THR A 185 -11.78 -14.61 5.52
CA THR A 185 -11.24 -15.84 4.91
C THR A 185 -9.75 -16.04 5.17
N LEU A 186 -9.09 -15.01 5.77
CA LEU A 186 -7.67 -15.11 6.08
C LEU A 186 -7.44 -15.90 7.36
N GLU A 187 -6.39 -16.70 7.34
CA GLU A 187 -5.95 -17.51 8.47
C GLU A 187 -4.55 -17.06 8.94
N SER A 188 -4.15 -17.55 10.12
CA SER A 188 -2.77 -17.38 10.58
C SER A 188 -1.79 -17.95 9.55
N GLY A 189 -0.74 -17.21 9.23
CA GLY A 189 0.23 -17.54 8.19
C GLY A 189 -0.08 -16.92 6.81
N ALA A 190 -1.28 -16.36 6.60
CA ALA A 190 -1.62 -15.71 5.34
C ALA A 190 -0.71 -14.50 5.07
N GLU A 191 -0.22 -14.39 3.84
CA GLU A 191 0.53 -13.21 3.37
C GLU A 191 -0.43 -12.10 2.94
N VAL A 192 -0.09 -10.86 3.27
CA VAL A 192 -0.84 -9.65 2.91
C VAL A 192 0.10 -8.54 2.47
N ASN A 193 -0.32 -7.73 1.49
CA ASN A 193 0.40 -6.52 1.13
C ASN A 193 0.26 -5.47 2.25
N LEU A 194 1.35 -4.81 2.58
CA LEU A 194 1.39 -3.69 3.52
C LEU A 194 1.83 -2.43 2.79
N GLU A 195 1.13 -1.32 3.01
CA GLU A 195 1.58 0.01 2.58
C GLU A 195 1.52 0.93 3.79
N VAL A 196 2.64 1.59 4.12
CA VAL A 196 2.71 2.57 5.19
C VAL A 196 2.15 3.91 4.74
N ASP A 197 1.73 4.75 5.66
CA ASP A 197 1.27 6.11 5.34
C ASP A 197 2.40 6.88 4.65
N VAL A 198 2.11 7.44 3.48
CA VAL A 198 3.06 8.21 2.67
C VAL A 198 3.65 9.39 3.43
N ILE A 199 2.91 9.98 4.37
CA ILE A 199 3.40 11.07 5.22
C ILE A 199 4.59 10.59 6.07
N ALA A 200 4.54 9.38 6.63
CA ALA A 200 5.64 8.82 7.41
C ALA A 200 6.92 8.68 6.57
N ARG A 201 6.81 8.33 5.28
CA ARG A 201 7.95 8.24 4.35
C ARG A 201 8.62 9.59 4.12
N TYR A 202 7.84 10.64 3.88
CA TYR A 202 8.39 11.98 3.66
C TYR A 202 9.01 12.54 4.94
N LEU A 203 8.39 12.33 6.10
CA LEU A 203 8.94 12.74 7.39
C LEU A 203 10.29 12.06 7.67
N GLU A 204 10.38 10.76 7.48
CA GLU A 204 11.65 10.03 7.65
C GLU A 204 12.74 10.55 6.71
N ARG A 205 12.41 10.77 5.44
CA ARG A 205 13.37 11.32 4.48
C ARG A 205 13.86 12.71 4.87
N MET A 206 12.98 13.59 5.32
CA MET A 206 13.35 14.94 5.76
C MET A 206 14.26 14.92 6.99
N LEU A 207 13.93 14.07 7.97
CA LEU A 207 14.75 13.91 9.18
C LEU A 207 16.13 13.32 8.87
N SER A 208 16.21 12.34 7.97
CA SER A 208 17.48 11.73 7.57
C SER A 208 18.41 12.71 6.84
N VAL A 209 17.88 13.59 6.00
CA VAL A 209 18.66 14.65 5.33
C VAL A 209 19.17 15.68 6.32
N SER A 210 18.31 16.09 7.28
CA SER A 210 18.71 17.08 8.30
C SER A 210 19.85 16.57 9.19
N SER A 211 19.84 15.28 9.54
CA SER A 211 20.90 14.68 10.35
C SER A 211 22.25 14.59 9.63
N HIS A 212 22.26 14.43 8.31
CA HIS A 212 23.49 14.46 7.51
C HIS A 212 24.06 15.87 7.40
N GLN A 213 23.19 16.89 7.24
CA GLN A 213 23.63 18.29 7.15
C GLN A 213 24.25 18.80 8.47
N THR A 214 23.75 18.35 9.64
CA THR A 214 24.35 18.66 10.93
C THR A 214 25.72 17.98 11.10
N ALA A 215 25.88 16.74 10.66
CA ALA A 215 27.17 16.05 10.70
C ALA A 215 28.21 16.66 9.74
N GLU A 216 27.79 17.15 8.58
CA GLU A 216 28.68 17.87 7.64
C GLU A 216 28.98 19.30 8.11
N ALA A 217 28.08 19.96 8.84
CA ALA A 217 28.30 21.27 9.42
C ALA A 217 29.31 21.27 10.57
N GLU A 218 29.42 20.14 11.32
CA GLU A 218 30.48 19.95 12.32
C GLU A 218 31.88 19.74 11.72
N SER A 219 31.96 19.46 10.41
CA SER A 219 33.20 19.34 9.65
C SER A 219 33.30 20.35 8.50
N SER A 220 33.03 21.63 8.76
CA SER A 220 33.09 22.63 7.69
C SER A 220 34.51 22.69 7.11
N PRO A 221 34.67 22.76 5.78
CA PRO A 221 35.99 22.88 5.13
C PRO A 221 36.83 24.05 5.69
N ILE A 222 36.16 25.09 6.19
CA ILE A 222 36.77 26.26 6.83
C ILE A 222 37.38 25.89 8.18
N GLU A 223 36.69 25.11 9.02
CA GLU A 223 37.26 24.66 10.30
C GLU A 223 38.45 23.71 10.12
N HIS A 224 38.41 22.82 9.14
CA HIS A 224 39.54 21.98 8.79
C HIS A 224 40.73 22.81 8.31
N HIS A 225 40.48 23.85 7.51
CA HIS A 225 41.52 24.80 7.03
C HIS A 225 42.07 25.66 8.19
N LEU A 226 41.19 26.16 9.06
CA LEU A 226 41.62 26.94 10.23
C LEU A 226 42.45 26.12 11.20
N ARG A 227 42.11 24.85 11.43
CA ARG A 227 42.91 23.92 12.24
C ARG A 227 44.29 23.61 11.61
N SER A 228 44.35 23.45 10.28
CA SER A 228 45.61 23.24 9.57
C SER A 228 46.52 24.46 9.61
N TRP A 229 45.98 25.67 9.83
CA TRP A 229 46.72 26.91 10.00
C TRP A 229 46.98 27.27 11.47
N GLY A 230 46.64 26.38 12.41
CA GLY A 230 46.91 26.58 13.84
C GLY A 230 45.90 27.48 14.57
N TYR A 231 44.78 27.81 13.93
CA TYR A 231 43.68 28.52 14.58
C TYR A 231 42.68 27.52 15.12
N GLY A 232 42.55 27.36 16.43
CA GLY A 232 41.50 26.55 17.03
C GLY A 232 41.89 25.52 18.07
N SER A 233 43.04 25.70 18.73
CA SER A 233 43.34 24.95 19.94
C SER A 233 43.79 25.89 21.04
N ASN A 234 43.05 25.87 22.14
CA ASN A 234 43.25 26.47 23.44
C ASN A 234 42.37 27.68 23.81
N ARG A 235 41.27 27.36 24.46
CA ARG A 235 40.88 28.09 25.67
C ARG A 235 40.59 27.09 26.78
N SER A 236 41.66 26.69 27.46
CA SER A 236 41.58 26.32 28.88
C SER A 236 41.80 27.61 29.66
N ILE A 237 40.78 28.07 30.35
CA ILE A 237 40.85 28.80 31.62
C ILE A 237 39.66 28.33 32.45
#